data_b90d6ab1551df7f559946ab3d0afc950
#
_entry.id   b90d6ab1551df7f559946ab3d0afc950
#
_cell.length_a   1.000
_cell.length_b   1.000
_cell.length_c   1.000
_cell.angle_alpha   90.00
_cell.angle_beta   90.00
_cell.angle_gamma   90.00
#
_symmetry.space_group_name_H-M   'P 1'
#
loop_
_entity.id
_entity.type
_entity.pdbx_description
1 polymer ?
#
loop_
_entity_poly.entity_id
_entity_poly.type
_entity_poly.pdbx_seq_one_letter_code
_entity_poly.pdbx_strand_id
1 'polypeptide(L)'
;MIKVKDLYKVIDGEVVLDHLNMQVEEGSIYGLMGPNGAGKTTLIRHLVGVLKQDAGKIFIESQPVYENIEIKRKIGYISDEMYFIETSLERNAKVYKDLYPSWNQERFEELYKTFKLNPTKKIQIFSKGMRKQASFCLIMSTMPKYLILDEPIDGLDPIARKLVWKYIIDDVAQRDLTVLISSHNLKELEGIVDHVGILYKGKIMKEFDLEYIQTHIHKIQVSFGDKEVHLDDLNIAYQEERGSVKILIIEDSLSNIRKVIGDQSPLIFDILP
;
A
#
# COMPACT_ATOMS: atom_id res chain seq x y z
N MET A 1 -11.46 9.73 5.02
CA MET A 1 -10.57 9.13 6.03
C MET A 1 -11.07 7.74 6.42
N ILE A 2 -10.16 6.75 6.48
CA ILE A 2 -10.42 5.41 7.02
C ILE A 2 -9.84 5.35 8.43
N LYS A 3 -10.57 4.82 9.40
CA LYS A 3 -10.13 4.72 10.79
C LYS A 3 -10.44 3.36 11.39
N VAL A 4 -9.43 2.70 11.89
CA VAL A 4 -9.50 1.42 12.60
C VAL A 4 -9.15 1.66 14.06
N LYS A 5 -9.99 1.19 14.97
CA LYS A 5 -9.80 1.35 16.42
C LYS A 5 -9.90 0.00 17.10
N ASP A 6 -8.83 -0.39 17.74
CA ASP A 6 -8.75 -1.56 18.63
C ASP A 6 -9.30 -2.85 17.99
N LEU A 7 -8.95 -3.05 16.70
CA LEU A 7 -9.48 -4.14 15.88
C LEU A 7 -8.91 -5.48 16.33
N TYR A 8 -9.79 -6.38 16.75
CA TYR A 8 -9.42 -7.71 17.17
C TYR A 8 -10.16 -8.79 16.37
N LYS A 9 -9.41 -9.82 15.94
CA LYS A 9 -9.97 -10.93 15.16
C LYS A 9 -9.26 -12.24 15.45
N VAL A 10 -10.05 -13.26 15.75
CA VAL A 10 -9.63 -14.66 15.87
C VAL A 10 -10.17 -15.44 14.67
N ILE A 11 -9.36 -16.29 14.09
CA ILE A 11 -9.74 -17.24 13.03
C ILE A 11 -9.17 -18.61 13.40
N ASP A 12 -9.99 -19.63 13.45
CA ASP A 12 -9.60 -21.01 13.78
C ASP A 12 -8.82 -21.15 15.10
N GLY A 13 -9.15 -20.30 16.09
CA GLY A 13 -8.52 -20.27 17.41
C GLY A 13 -7.23 -19.47 17.48
N GLU A 14 -6.74 -18.92 16.37
CA GLU A 14 -5.53 -18.09 16.32
C GLU A 14 -5.88 -16.61 16.23
N VAL A 15 -5.17 -15.77 16.98
CA VAL A 15 -5.30 -14.30 16.91
C VAL A 15 -4.63 -13.81 15.64
N VAL A 16 -5.41 -13.35 14.66
CA VAL A 16 -4.93 -12.84 13.38
C VAL A 16 -4.74 -11.33 13.39
N LEU A 17 -5.63 -10.60 14.08
CA LEU A 17 -5.48 -9.16 14.32
C LEU A 17 -5.59 -8.92 15.82
N ASP A 18 -4.62 -8.20 16.39
CA ASP A 18 -4.46 -8.06 17.83
C ASP A 18 -4.48 -6.59 18.23
N HIS A 19 -5.68 -6.09 18.59
CA HIS A 19 -5.91 -4.70 19.03
C HIS A 19 -5.31 -3.65 18.08
N LEU A 20 -5.48 -3.89 16.75
CA LEU A 20 -4.88 -3.09 15.71
C LEU A 20 -5.54 -1.71 15.63
N ASN A 21 -4.70 -0.68 15.58
CA ASN A 21 -5.09 0.70 15.31
C ASN A 21 -4.42 1.19 14.03
N MET A 22 -5.14 1.91 13.18
CA MET A 22 -4.63 2.45 11.92
C MET A 22 -5.50 3.60 11.46
N GLN A 23 -4.88 4.56 10.77
CA GLN A 23 -5.58 5.67 10.13
C GLN A 23 -5.05 5.92 8.73
N VAL A 24 -5.96 6.10 7.76
CA VAL A 24 -5.60 6.50 6.40
C VAL A 24 -6.25 7.84 6.14
N GLU A 25 -5.43 8.85 5.84
CA GLU A 25 -5.90 10.21 5.56
C GLU A 25 -6.66 10.27 4.23
N GLU A 26 -7.55 11.23 4.11
CA GLU A 26 -8.33 11.43 2.89
C GLU A 26 -7.44 11.99 1.77
N GLY A 27 -7.57 11.46 0.55
CA GLY A 27 -6.75 11.89 -0.59
C GLY A 27 -5.28 11.44 -0.53
N SER A 28 -4.95 10.43 0.29
CA SER A 28 -3.59 9.89 0.39
C SER A 28 -3.49 8.43 -0.08
N ILE A 29 -2.27 8.01 -0.37
CA ILE A 29 -1.93 6.61 -0.70
C ILE A 29 -1.18 5.99 0.49
N TYR A 30 -1.83 5.04 1.15
CA TYR A 30 -1.27 4.32 2.29
C TYR A 30 -0.77 2.93 1.87
N GLY A 31 0.50 2.64 2.11
CA GLY A 31 1.12 1.35 1.91
C GLY A 31 1.05 0.47 3.15
N LEU A 32 0.32 -0.65 3.09
CA LEU A 32 0.26 -1.64 4.16
C LEU A 32 1.31 -2.73 3.90
N MET A 33 2.42 -2.65 4.59
CA MET A 33 3.56 -3.55 4.44
C MET A 33 3.53 -4.69 5.46
N GLY A 34 4.02 -5.86 5.07
CA GLY A 34 4.19 -6.96 6.02
C GLY A 34 4.47 -8.30 5.33
N PRO A 35 5.06 -9.27 6.03
CA PRO A 35 5.30 -10.61 5.49
C PRO A 35 3.98 -11.35 5.20
N ASN A 36 4.06 -12.45 4.48
CA ASN A 36 2.92 -13.34 4.29
C ASN A 36 2.48 -13.88 5.65
N GLY A 37 1.16 -13.96 5.86
CA GLY A 37 0.58 -14.36 7.16
C GLY A 37 0.55 -13.25 8.22
N ALA A 38 1.02 -12.03 7.95
CA ALA A 38 0.95 -10.93 8.94
C ALA A 38 -0.47 -10.45 9.26
N GLY A 39 -1.47 -10.79 8.43
CA GLY A 39 -2.86 -10.36 8.61
C GLY A 39 -3.34 -9.30 7.60
N LYS A 40 -2.54 -8.95 6.57
CA LYS A 40 -2.87 -7.91 5.57
C LYS A 40 -4.23 -8.16 4.89
N THR A 41 -4.40 -9.31 4.24
CA THR A 41 -5.66 -9.69 3.58
C THR A 41 -6.83 -9.74 4.57
N THR A 42 -6.59 -10.20 5.79
CA THR A 42 -7.63 -10.22 6.84
C THR A 42 -8.05 -8.81 7.22
N LEU A 43 -7.11 -7.90 7.44
CA LEU A 43 -7.41 -6.48 7.69
C LEU A 43 -8.20 -5.88 6.52
N ILE A 44 -7.74 -6.07 5.28
CA ILE A 44 -8.41 -5.59 4.07
C ILE A 44 -9.86 -6.11 4.01
N ARG A 45 -10.10 -7.39 4.25
CA ARG A 45 -11.46 -7.96 4.24
C ARG A 45 -12.39 -7.33 5.29
N HIS A 46 -11.84 -6.85 6.41
CA HIS A 46 -12.61 -6.06 7.38
C HIS A 46 -12.86 -4.64 6.87
N LEU A 47 -11.87 -3.99 6.26
CA LEU A 47 -12.01 -2.63 5.69
C LEU A 47 -13.05 -2.55 4.59
N VAL A 48 -13.21 -3.62 3.80
CA VAL A 48 -14.25 -3.69 2.75
C VAL A 48 -15.57 -4.29 3.25
N GLY A 49 -15.67 -4.60 4.55
CA GLY A 49 -16.87 -5.13 5.20
C GLY A 49 -17.27 -6.53 4.76
N VAL A 50 -16.32 -7.37 4.33
CA VAL A 50 -16.53 -8.80 4.04
C VAL A 50 -16.48 -9.60 5.33
N LEU A 51 -15.54 -9.27 6.23
CA LEU A 51 -15.44 -9.91 7.54
C LEU A 51 -15.96 -9.00 8.65
N LYS A 52 -16.61 -9.61 9.66
CA LYS A 52 -16.98 -8.95 10.89
C LYS A 52 -15.89 -9.16 11.92
N GLN A 53 -15.53 -8.11 12.61
CA GLN A 53 -14.58 -8.12 13.73
C GLN A 53 -15.19 -8.76 14.98
N ASP A 54 -14.33 -9.33 15.83
CA ASP A 54 -14.76 -9.88 17.12
C ASP A 54 -14.78 -8.77 18.19
N ALA A 55 -13.85 -7.78 18.09
CA ALA A 55 -13.89 -6.56 18.88
C ALA A 55 -13.32 -5.38 18.08
N GLY A 56 -13.49 -4.17 18.61
CA GLY A 56 -13.04 -2.94 17.95
C GLY A 56 -14.03 -2.39 16.94
N LYS A 57 -13.61 -1.35 16.20
CA LYS A 57 -14.49 -0.62 15.26
C LYS A 57 -13.72 -0.17 14.03
N ILE A 58 -14.40 -0.18 12.90
CA ILE A 58 -13.89 0.33 11.62
C ILE A 58 -14.87 1.38 11.10
N PHE A 59 -14.33 2.54 10.75
CA PHE A 59 -15.10 3.66 10.23
C PHE A 59 -14.51 4.14 8.91
N ILE A 60 -15.39 4.47 7.98
CA ILE A 60 -15.13 5.26 6.79
C ILE A 60 -16.11 6.43 6.80
N GLU A 61 -15.61 7.66 6.62
CA GLU A 61 -16.45 8.88 6.76
C GLU A 61 -17.21 8.93 8.11
N SER A 62 -16.58 8.47 9.19
CA SER A 62 -17.18 8.37 10.53
C SER A 62 -18.38 7.41 10.62
N GLN A 63 -18.64 6.61 9.59
CA GLN A 63 -19.70 5.60 9.57
C GLN A 63 -19.11 4.19 9.64
N PRO A 64 -19.79 3.25 10.33
CA PRO A 64 -19.33 1.85 10.37
C PRO A 64 -19.40 1.22 8.97
N VAL A 65 -18.43 0.36 8.67
CA VAL A 65 -18.31 -0.28 7.33
C VAL A 65 -19.14 -1.55 7.22
N TYR A 66 -19.15 -2.38 8.30
CA TYR A 66 -19.82 -3.67 8.25
C TYR A 66 -21.34 -3.48 8.09
N GLU A 67 -21.94 -4.20 7.12
CA GLU A 67 -23.36 -4.12 6.74
C GLU A 67 -23.85 -2.70 6.33
N ASN A 68 -22.98 -1.80 5.95
CA ASN A 68 -23.32 -0.46 5.47
C ASN A 68 -23.18 -0.37 3.95
N ILE A 69 -24.30 -0.48 3.23
CA ILE A 69 -24.34 -0.48 1.77
C ILE A 69 -23.86 0.86 1.20
N GLU A 70 -24.22 1.99 1.85
CA GLU A 70 -23.84 3.32 1.36
C GLU A 70 -22.32 3.54 1.41
N ILE A 71 -21.66 3.03 2.44
CA ILE A 71 -20.20 3.06 2.53
C ILE A 71 -19.58 2.07 1.52
N LYS A 72 -20.10 0.85 1.43
CA LYS A 72 -19.58 -0.16 0.50
C LYS A 72 -19.63 0.29 -0.96
N ARG A 73 -20.63 1.06 -1.36
CA ARG A 73 -20.73 1.65 -2.71
C ARG A 73 -19.62 2.64 -3.03
N LYS A 74 -19.00 3.24 -2.01
CA LYS A 74 -17.87 4.18 -2.17
C LYS A 74 -16.52 3.47 -2.20
N ILE A 75 -16.47 2.16 -1.91
CA ILE A 75 -15.24 1.37 -1.85
C ILE A 75 -15.06 0.60 -3.14
N GLY A 76 -13.95 0.82 -3.82
CA GLY A 76 -13.41 -0.07 -4.84
C GLY A 76 -12.46 -1.08 -4.19
N TYR A 77 -12.67 -2.37 -4.45
CA TYR A 77 -11.81 -3.41 -3.93
C TYR A 77 -11.25 -4.29 -5.04
N ILE A 78 -9.93 -4.45 -5.07
CA ILE A 78 -9.25 -5.39 -5.94
C ILE A 78 -8.49 -6.38 -5.06
N SER A 79 -8.96 -7.63 -5.07
CA SER A 79 -8.32 -8.74 -4.35
C SER A 79 -7.23 -9.39 -5.19
N ASP A 80 -6.30 -10.08 -4.57
CA ASP A 80 -5.34 -10.93 -5.29
C ASP A 80 -6.05 -12.07 -6.04
N GLU A 81 -7.06 -12.69 -5.42
CA GLU A 81 -7.98 -13.61 -6.09
C GLU A 81 -9.13 -12.83 -6.73
N MET A 82 -9.17 -12.80 -8.07
CA MET A 82 -10.16 -12.04 -8.81
C MET A 82 -11.38 -12.90 -9.14
N TYR A 83 -12.54 -12.43 -8.75
CA TYR A 83 -13.83 -13.04 -9.07
C TYR A 83 -14.57 -12.19 -10.11
N PHE A 84 -15.10 -12.85 -11.12
CA PHE A 84 -15.93 -12.23 -12.14
C PHE A 84 -17.29 -12.91 -12.12
N ILE A 85 -18.35 -12.10 -12.07
CA ILE A 85 -19.74 -12.57 -12.02
C ILE A 85 -20.13 -13.14 -13.37
N GLU A 86 -19.65 -12.52 -14.44
CA GLU A 86 -20.01 -12.81 -15.82
C GLU A 86 -18.81 -13.30 -16.65
N THR A 87 -19.11 -13.87 -17.82
CA THR A 87 -18.13 -14.55 -18.68
C THR A 87 -17.23 -13.60 -19.48
N SER A 88 -17.63 -12.35 -19.71
CA SER A 88 -16.87 -11.35 -20.45
C SER A 88 -16.79 -10.03 -19.70
N LEU A 89 -15.78 -9.20 -20.04
CA LEU A 89 -15.58 -7.91 -19.39
C LEU A 89 -16.78 -6.97 -19.61
N GLU A 90 -17.32 -6.95 -20.82
CA GLU A 90 -18.51 -6.14 -21.16
C GLU A 90 -19.75 -6.55 -20.34
N ARG A 91 -19.96 -7.86 -20.13
CA ARG A 91 -21.09 -8.33 -19.31
C ARG A 91 -20.92 -7.99 -17.85
N ASN A 92 -19.70 -8.11 -17.31
CA ASN A 92 -19.40 -7.64 -15.97
C ASN A 92 -19.66 -6.14 -15.84
N ALA A 93 -19.24 -5.33 -16.83
CA ALA A 93 -19.50 -3.88 -16.82
C ALA A 93 -20.99 -3.54 -16.72
N LYS A 94 -21.88 -4.31 -17.36
CA LYS A 94 -23.33 -4.12 -17.22
C LYS A 94 -23.79 -4.36 -15.78
N VAL A 95 -23.33 -5.43 -15.15
CA VAL A 95 -23.64 -5.71 -13.74
C VAL A 95 -23.14 -4.59 -12.82
N TYR A 96 -21.90 -4.12 -13.01
CA TYR A 96 -21.35 -3.03 -12.22
C TYR A 96 -22.12 -1.71 -12.41
N LYS A 97 -22.55 -1.42 -13.64
CA LYS A 97 -23.38 -0.26 -13.95
C LYS A 97 -24.71 -0.27 -13.19
N ASP A 98 -25.33 -1.45 -13.04
CA ASP A 98 -26.58 -1.59 -12.31
C ASP A 98 -26.40 -1.49 -10.78
N LEU A 99 -25.22 -1.90 -10.26
CA LEU A 99 -24.92 -1.91 -8.83
C LEU A 99 -24.37 -0.57 -8.32
N TYR A 100 -23.62 0.16 -9.14
CA TYR A 100 -22.92 1.38 -8.76
C TYR A 100 -23.49 2.61 -9.49
N PRO A 101 -24.23 3.47 -8.78
CA PRO A 101 -24.80 4.70 -9.39
C PRO A 101 -23.73 5.66 -9.95
N SER A 102 -22.50 5.57 -9.43
CA SER A 102 -21.34 6.36 -9.86
C SER A 102 -20.61 5.78 -11.08
N TRP A 103 -21.13 4.71 -11.70
CA TRP A 103 -20.50 4.08 -12.85
C TRP A 103 -20.23 5.08 -13.99
N ASN A 104 -18.98 5.10 -14.48
CA ASN A 104 -18.55 5.93 -15.59
C ASN A 104 -18.21 5.05 -16.81
N GLN A 105 -19.10 5.10 -17.82
CA GLN A 105 -18.95 4.31 -19.02
C GLN A 105 -17.77 4.76 -19.89
N GLU A 106 -17.50 6.06 -19.97
CA GLU A 106 -16.41 6.61 -20.77
C GLU A 106 -15.06 6.19 -20.17
N ARG A 107 -14.96 6.22 -18.84
CA ARG A 107 -13.77 5.75 -18.10
C ARG A 107 -13.53 4.26 -18.35
N PHE A 108 -14.59 3.44 -18.35
CA PHE A 108 -14.49 2.02 -18.65
C PHE A 108 -13.94 1.78 -20.05
N GLU A 109 -14.44 2.52 -21.04
CA GLU A 109 -14.00 2.40 -22.43
C GLU A 109 -12.57 2.86 -22.65
N GLU A 110 -12.16 3.94 -22.00
CA GLU A 110 -10.78 4.42 -21.97
C GLU A 110 -9.84 3.36 -21.41
N LEU A 111 -10.17 2.80 -20.22
CA LEU A 111 -9.33 1.85 -19.52
C LEU A 111 -9.11 0.57 -20.31
N TYR A 112 -10.18 -0.11 -20.77
CA TYR A 112 -9.97 -1.37 -21.50
C TYR A 112 -9.25 -1.17 -22.83
N LYS A 113 -9.42 -0.02 -23.50
CA LYS A 113 -8.66 0.33 -24.72
C LYS A 113 -7.17 0.54 -24.39
N THR A 114 -6.88 1.26 -23.33
CA THR A 114 -5.49 1.51 -22.87
C THR A 114 -4.78 0.22 -22.52
N PHE A 115 -5.44 -0.69 -21.78
CA PHE A 115 -4.89 -2.02 -21.46
C PHE A 115 -4.98 -3.02 -22.64
N LYS A 116 -5.51 -2.60 -23.80
CA LYS A 116 -5.68 -3.43 -25.00
C LYS A 116 -6.48 -4.72 -24.73
N LEU A 117 -7.44 -4.66 -23.83
CA LEU A 117 -8.33 -5.77 -23.53
C LEU A 117 -9.48 -5.81 -24.55
N ASN A 118 -9.83 -7.02 -24.99
CA ASN A 118 -11.04 -7.19 -25.80
C ASN A 118 -12.23 -7.46 -24.86
N PRO A 119 -13.22 -6.52 -24.76
CA PRO A 119 -14.27 -6.60 -23.76
C PRO A 119 -15.28 -7.74 -24.02
N THR A 120 -15.37 -8.26 -25.24
CA THR A 120 -16.32 -9.32 -25.61
C THR A 120 -15.74 -10.73 -25.44
N LYS A 121 -14.42 -10.87 -25.33
CA LYS A 121 -13.77 -12.17 -25.12
C LYS A 121 -14.06 -12.72 -23.71
N LYS A 122 -14.08 -14.06 -23.62
CA LYS A 122 -14.26 -14.75 -22.35
C LYS A 122 -13.07 -14.48 -21.41
N ILE A 123 -13.36 -14.06 -20.19
CA ILE A 123 -12.33 -13.76 -19.16
C ILE A 123 -11.51 -15.01 -18.80
N GLN A 124 -12.08 -16.19 -18.95
CA GLN A 124 -11.40 -17.46 -18.70
C GLN A 124 -10.12 -17.66 -19.53
N ILE A 125 -10.06 -17.05 -20.73
CA ILE A 125 -8.87 -17.11 -21.61
C ILE A 125 -7.84 -16.01 -21.32
N PHE A 126 -8.15 -15.07 -20.42
CA PHE A 126 -7.21 -14.04 -20.01
C PHE A 126 -6.12 -14.63 -19.12
N SER A 127 -4.87 -14.17 -19.31
CA SER A 127 -3.79 -14.46 -18.37
C SER A 127 -4.09 -13.88 -16.97
N LYS A 128 -3.34 -14.30 -15.93
CA LYS A 128 -3.47 -13.72 -14.58
C LYS A 128 -3.36 -12.19 -14.64
N GLY A 129 -2.36 -11.64 -15.33
CA GLY A 129 -2.18 -10.20 -15.49
C GLY A 129 -3.34 -9.52 -16.23
N MET A 130 -3.84 -10.10 -17.33
CA MET A 130 -5.00 -9.56 -18.03
C MET A 130 -6.27 -9.56 -17.16
N ARG A 131 -6.46 -10.55 -16.31
CA ARG A 131 -7.58 -10.56 -15.36
C ARG A 131 -7.44 -9.44 -14.32
N LYS A 132 -6.23 -9.18 -13.80
CA LYS A 132 -5.98 -8.04 -12.90
C LYS A 132 -6.28 -6.71 -13.59
N GLN A 133 -5.84 -6.53 -14.84
CA GLN A 133 -6.17 -5.36 -15.64
C GLN A 133 -7.69 -5.22 -15.85
N ALA A 134 -8.40 -6.33 -16.15
CA ALA A 134 -9.84 -6.33 -16.31
C ALA A 134 -10.58 -5.94 -15.01
N SER A 135 -10.15 -6.48 -13.86
CA SER A 135 -10.66 -6.10 -12.54
C SER A 135 -10.42 -4.62 -12.25
N PHE A 136 -9.21 -4.12 -12.56
CA PHE A 136 -8.88 -2.71 -12.44
C PHE A 136 -9.78 -1.82 -13.28
N CYS A 137 -10.04 -2.18 -14.56
CA CYS A 137 -10.97 -1.45 -15.41
C CYS A 137 -12.38 -1.37 -14.81
N LEU A 138 -12.91 -2.49 -14.31
CA LEU A 138 -14.24 -2.51 -13.70
C LEU A 138 -14.31 -1.63 -12.44
N ILE A 139 -13.39 -1.83 -11.51
CA ILE A 139 -13.40 -1.14 -10.21
C ILE A 139 -13.16 0.37 -10.37
N MET A 140 -12.17 0.79 -11.17
CA MET A 140 -11.91 2.22 -11.39
C MET A 140 -13.06 2.92 -12.07
N SER A 141 -13.85 2.20 -12.90
CA SER A 141 -15.04 2.75 -13.58
C SER A 141 -16.23 2.93 -12.65
N THR A 142 -16.24 2.33 -11.46
CA THR A 142 -17.23 2.64 -10.42
C THR A 142 -16.99 4.00 -9.76
N MET A 143 -15.90 4.69 -10.10
CA MET A 143 -15.50 5.98 -9.52
C MET A 143 -15.46 5.95 -7.99
N PRO A 144 -14.74 4.99 -7.38
CA PRO A 144 -14.74 4.85 -5.93
C PRO A 144 -14.10 6.07 -5.25
N LYS A 145 -14.54 6.38 -4.03
CA LYS A 145 -13.88 7.39 -3.17
C LYS A 145 -12.75 6.76 -2.36
N TYR A 146 -12.83 5.46 -2.08
CA TYR A 146 -11.84 4.66 -1.35
C TYR A 146 -11.45 3.47 -2.21
N LEU A 147 -10.16 3.32 -2.51
CA LEU A 147 -9.63 2.21 -3.30
C LEU A 147 -8.77 1.33 -2.42
N ILE A 148 -9.15 0.08 -2.26
CA ILE A 148 -8.44 -0.89 -1.42
C ILE A 148 -7.91 -2.01 -2.30
N LEU A 149 -6.59 -2.21 -2.28
CA LEU A 149 -5.88 -3.07 -3.20
C LEU A 149 -5.06 -4.11 -2.42
N ASP A 150 -5.32 -5.38 -2.68
CA ASP A 150 -4.57 -6.50 -2.08
C ASP A 150 -3.62 -7.08 -3.11
N GLU A 151 -2.30 -6.81 -2.96
CA GLU A 151 -1.22 -7.22 -3.86
C GLU A 151 -1.53 -6.91 -5.35
N PRO A 152 -1.89 -5.66 -5.72
CA PRO A 152 -2.53 -5.36 -7.00
C PRO A 152 -1.63 -5.53 -8.23
N ILE A 153 -0.32 -5.39 -8.07
CA ILE A 153 0.63 -5.39 -9.17
C ILE A 153 1.33 -6.73 -9.39
N ASP A 154 1.09 -7.70 -8.50
CA ASP A 154 1.66 -9.02 -8.61
C ASP A 154 1.18 -9.71 -9.90
N GLY A 155 2.13 -10.18 -10.73
CA GLY A 155 1.82 -10.81 -12.02
C GLY A 155 1.46 -9.84 -13.16
N LEU A 156 1.56 -8.51 -12.98
CA LEU A 156 1.49 -7.54 -14.06
C LEU A 156 2.86 -7.36 -14.73
N ASP A 157 2.85 -7.20 -16.05
CA ASP A 157 4.03 -6.75 -16.78
C ASP A 157 4.39 -5.30 -16.43
N PRO A 158 5.66 -4.86 -16.68
CA PRO A 158 6.11 -3.52 -16.29
C PRO A 158 5.31 -2.37 -16.91
N ILE A 159 4.76 -2.55 -18.12
CA ILE A 159 3.97 -1.51 -18.79
C ILE A 159 2.61 -1.37 -18.13
N ALA A 160 1.93 -2.49 -17.90
CA ALA A 160 0.64 -2.52 -17.21
C ALA A 160 0.76 -1.97 -15.79
N ARG A 161 1.84 -2.30 -15.06
CA ARG A 161 2.13 -1.77 -13.72
C ARG A 161 2.23 -0.25 -13.73
N LYS A 162 3.00 0.33 -14.67
CA LYS A 162 3.12 1.80 -14.81
C LYS A 162 1.77 2.47 -15.12
N LEU A 163 0.94 1.84 -15.95
CA LEU A 163 -0.39 2.36 -16.25
C LEU A 163 -1.31 2.34 -15.03
N VAL A 164 -1.33 1.24 -14.26
CA VAL A 164 -2.10 1.14 -13.02
C VAL A 164 -1.71 2.26 -12.06
N TRP A 165 -0.41 2.45 -11.80
CA TRP A 165 0.08 3.52 -10.92
C TRP A 165 -0.29 4.91 -11.43
N LYS A 166 -0.11 5.16 -12.72
CA LYS A 166 -0.50 6.43 -13.33
C LYS A 166 -1.97 6.75 -13.06
N TYR A 167 -2.88 5.83 -13.34
CA TYR A 167 -4.31 6.06 -13.13
C TYR A 167 -4.68 6.27 -11.65
N ILE A 168 -4.01 5.58 -10.74
CA ILE A 168 -4.22 5.76 -9.29
C ILE A 168 -3.75 7.15 -8.86
N ILE A 169 -2.52 7.55 -9.24
CA ILE A 169 -1.95 8.85 -8.88
C ILE A 169 -2.76 10.00 -9.48
N ASP A 170 -3.16 9.88 -10.76
CA ASP A 170 -4.01 10.87 -11.41
C ASP A 170 -5.34 11.04 -10.69
N ASP A 171 -5.99 9.94 -10.27
CA ASP A 171 -7.26 9.97 -9.54
C ASP A 171 -7.10 10.51 -8.10
N VAL A 172 -5.99 10.25 -7.42
CA VAL A 172 -5.67 10.86 -6.12
C VAL A 172 -5.56 12.38 -6.27
N ALA A 173 -4.80 12.84 -7.27
CA ALA A 173 -4.57 14.26 -7.49
C ALA A 173 -5.82 15.03 -8.00
N GLN A 174 -6.70 14.39 -8.78
CA GLN A 174 -7.81 15.08 -9.43
C GLN A 174 -9.14 15.00 -8.67
N ARG A 175 -9.33 13.98 -7.85
CA ARG A 175 -10.62 13.74 -7.17
C ARG A 175 -10.51 13.25 -5.73
N ASP A 176 -9.36 13.46 -5.09
CA ASP A 176 -9.10 13.10 -3.69
C ASP A 176 -9.37 11.60 -3.41
N LEU A 177 -9.02 10.71 -4.35
CA LEU A 177 -9.12 9.27 -4.15
C LEU A 177 -8.23 8.85 -2.97
N THR A 178 -8.82 8.20 -1.97
CA THR A 178 -8.07 7.65 -0.84
C THR A 178 -7.71 6.20 -1.14
N VAL A 179 -6.44 5.84 -1.03
CA VAL A 179 -5.96 4.53 -1.47
C VAL A 179 -5.26 3.79 -0.33
N LEU A 180 -5.56 2.50 -0.16
CA LEU A 180 -4.80 1.59 0.68
C LEU A 180 -4.31 0.43 -0.20
N ILE A 181 -3.01 0.18 -0.14
CA ILE A 181 -2.36 -0.84 -0.95
C ILE A 181 -1.58 -1.79 -0.04
N SER A 182 -1.87 -3.08 -0.09
CA SER A 182 -1.00 -4.07 0.55
C SER A 182 0.12 -4.50 -0.39
N SER A 183 1.31 -4.66 0.15
CA SER A 183 2.44 -5.31 -0.52
C SER A 183 3.37 -5.98 0.50
N HIS A 184 4.09 -6.99 0.05
CA HIS A 184 5.21 -7.58 0.79
C HIS A 184 6.56 -7.02 0.33
N ASN A 185 6.59 -6.13 -0.68
CA ASN A 185 7.78 -5.57 -1.30
C ASN A 185 7.75 -4.04 -1.30
N LEU A 186 8.58 -3.42 -0.46
CA LEU A 186 8.64 -1.95 -0.33
C LEU A 186 9.01 -1.25 -1.66
N LYS A 187 9.90 -1.85 -2.47
CA LYS A 187 10.33 -1.27 -3.75
C LYS A 187 9.18 -1.06 -4.74
N GLU A 188 8.10 -1.81 -4.58
CA GLU A 188 6.91 -1.66 -5.43
C GLU A 188 6.07 -0.43 -5.10
N LEU A 189 6.17 0.05 -3.87
CA LEU A 189 5.43 1.19 -3.34
C LEU A 189 6.27 2.48 -3.30
N GLU A 190 7.59 2.35 -3.47
CA GLU A 190 8.53 3.47 -3.45
C GLU A 190 8.14 4.54 -4.49
N GLY A 191 8.09 5.79 -4.06
CA GLY A 191 7.71 6.92 -4.91
C GLY A 191 6.21 7.01 -5.26
N ILE A 192 5.36 6.17 -4.65
CA ILE A 192 3.92 6.13 -4.93
C ILE A 192 3.10 6.41 -3.67
N VAL A 193 3.52 5.86 -2.53
CA VAL A 193 2.81 5.99 -1.26
C VAL A 193 3.23 7.24 -0.49
N ASP A 194 2.30 7.84 0.24
CA ASP A 194 2.57 8.97 1.15
C ASP A 194 2.95 8.46 2.54
N HIS A 195 2.28 7.39 2.99
CA HIS A 195 2.48 6.78 4.30
C HIS A 195 2.65 5.27 4.18
N VAL A 196 3.43 4.69 5.08
CA VAL A 196 3.67 3.24 5.16
C VAL A 196 3.41 2.74 6.58
N GLY A 197 2.53 1.75 6.72
CA GLY A 197 2.33 1.01 7.96
C GLY A 197 2.92 -0.40 7.88
N ILE A 198 3.72 -0.77 8.85
CA ILE A 198 4.33 -2.10 8.94
C ILE A 198 3.46 -3.00 9.82
N LEU A 199 2.77 -3.95 9.19
CA LEU A 199 1.96 -4.97 9.86
C LEU A 199 2.82 -6.20 10.18
N TYR A 200 2.86 -6.59 11.44
CA TYR A 200 3.53 -7.80 11.88
C TYR A 200 2.75 -8.45 13.03
N LYS A 201 2.49 -9.75 12.91
CA LYS A 201 1.72 -10.54 13.91
C LYS A 201 0.42 -9.85 14.36
N GLY A 202 -0.34 -9.36 13.38
CA GLY A 202 -1.64 -8.74 13.62
C GLY A 202 -1.64 -7.32 14.19
N LYS A 203 -0.47 -6.68 14.33
CA LYS A 203 -0.31 -5.32 14.84
C LYS A 203 0.39 -4.41 13.86
N ILE A 204 -0.01 -3.14 13.81
CA ILE A 204 0.83 -2.12 13.18
C ILE A 204 1.98 -1.79 14.12
N MET A 205 3.19 -2.17 13.74
CA MET A 205 4.39 -2.01 14.55
C MET A 205 4.94 -0.58 14.50
N LYS A 206 4.93 0.00 13.30
CA LYS A 206 5.35 1.38 13.03
C LYS A 206 4.58 1.92 11.84
N GLU A 207 4.34 3.21 11.87
CA GLU A 207 3.84 3.99 10.72
C GLU A 207 4.87 5.07 10.41
N PHE A 208 5.08 5.31 9.13
CA PHE A 208 6.04 6.29 8.64
C PHE A 208 5.39 7.15 7.57
N ASP A 209 5.65 8.43 7.65
CA ASP A 209 5.54 9.33 6.52
C ASP A 209 6.73 9.10 5.58
N LEU A 210 6.49 8.95 4.28
CA LEU A 210 7.57 8.67 3.34
C LEU A 210 8.52 9.86 3.20
N GLU A 211 8.01 11.08 3.25
CA GLU A 211 8.81 12.30 3.25
C GLU A 211 9.74 12.34 4.48
N TYR A 212 9.23 11.94 5.66
CA TYR A 212 10.05 11.82 6.86
C TYR A 212 11.17 10.81 6.69
N ILE A 213 10.88 9.60 6.15
CA ILE A 213 11.90 8.58 5.89
C ILE A 213 12.98 9.11 4.96
N GLN A 214 12.60 9.72 3.84
CA GLN A 214 13.53 10.23 2.83
C GLN A 214 14.42 11.37 3.35
N THR A 215 13.92 12.16 4.30
CA THR A 215 14.63 13.33 4.82
C THR A 215 15.39 13.08 6.12
N HIS A 216 15.02 12.07 6.91
CA HIS A 216 15.57 11.84 8.25
C HIS A 216 16.21 10.46 8.46
N ILE A 217 15.95 9.47 7.59
CA ILE A 217 16.55 8.14 7.74
C ILE A 217 17.57 7.92 6.63
N HIS A 218 18.82 7.80 7.02
CA HIS A 218 19.93 7.67 6.09
C HIS A 218 20.73 6.41 6.36
N LYS A 219 21.03 5.65 5.31
CA LYS A 219 21.95 4.53 5.34
C LYS A 219 23.34 5.02 4.95
N ILE A 220 24.28 4.89 5.86
CA ILE A 220 25.63 5.42 5.71
C ILE A 220 26.63 4.28 5.72
N GLN A 221 27.60 4.35 4.81
CA GLN A 221 28.80 3.53 4.85
C GLN A 221 29.96 4.41 5.31
N VAL A 222 30.63 4.02 6.38
CA VAL A 222 31.72 4.82 6.95
C VAL A 222 32.87 3.93 7.45
N SER A 223 34.10 4.42 7.28
CA SER A 223 35.30 3.81 7.89
C SER A 223 36.18 4.89 8.51
N PHE A 224 36.64 4.64 9.71
CA PHE A 224 37.56 5.54 10.45
C PHE A 224 38.96 4.91 10.61
N GLY A 225 39.19 3.70 10.05
CA GLY A 225 40.40 2.93 10.32
C GLY A 225 40.48 2.49 11.78
N ASP A 226 41.68 2.60 12.39
CA ASP A 226 41.91 2.21 13.79
C ASP A 226 41.63 3.36 14.80
N LYS A 227 40.96 4.43 14.40
CA LYS A 227 40.62 5.56 15.27
C LYS A 227 39.44 5.21 16.17
N GLU A 228 39.55 5.54 17.46
CA GLU A 228 38.38 5.63 18.34
C GLU A 228 37.53 6.84 17.92
N VAL A 229 36.23 6.63 17.70
CA VAL A 229 35.28 7.65 17.25
C VAL A 229 34.08 7.69 18.17
N HIS A 230 33.60 8.90 18.44
CA HIS A 230 32.40 9.14 19.21
C HIS A 230 31.25 9.55 18.26
N LEU A 231 30.22 8.72 18.21
CA LEU A 231 29.01 8.93 17.41
C LEU A 231 27.77 9.08 18.29
N ASP A 232 27.96 9.38 19.57
CA ASP A 232 26.89 9.45 20.57
C ASP A 232 25.88 10.58 20.27
N ASP A 233 26.28 11.57 19.48
CA ASP A 233 25.44 12.68 19.04
C ASP A 233 24.52 12.30 17.87
N LEU A 234 24.59 11.07 17.34
CA LEU A 234 23.76 10.58 16.26
C LEU A 234 22.78 9.52 16.78
N ASN A 235 21.52 9.61 16.33
CA ASN A 235 20.53 8.59 16.62
C ASN A 235 20.71 7.39 15.67
N ILE A 236 21.58 6.43 16.07
CA ILE A 236 21.91 5.24 15.29
C ILE A 236 20.86 4.17 15.58
N ALA A 237 19.94 3.95 14.62
CA ALA A 237 18.90 2.94 14.71
C ALA A 237 19.42 1.51 14.45
N TYR A 238 20.48 1.37 13.64
CA TYR A 238 21.10 0.09 13.30
C TYR A 238 22.57 0.27 12.96
N GLN A 239 23.41 -0.70 13.38
CA GLN A 239 24.83 -0.75 13.03
C GLN A 239 25.24 -2.17 12.65
N GLU A 240 26.00 -2.29 11.58
CA GLU A 240 26.63 -3.53 11.11
C GLU A 240 28.11 -3.24 10.80
N GLU A 241 29.01 -4.14 11.21
CA GLU A 241 30.43 -4.05 10.90
C GLU A 241 30.82 -5.06 9.84
N ARG A 242 31.52 -4.59 8.80
CA ARG A 242 32.08 -5.41 7.73
C ARG A 242 33.57 -5.09 7.56
N GLY A 243 34.42 -5.77 8.34
CA GLY A 243 35.83 -5.45 8.43
C GLY A 243 36.07 -4.07 9.04
N SER A 244 36.79 -3.19 8.32
CA SER A 244 37.04 -1.80 8.76
C SER A 244 35.90 -0.83 8.41
N VAL A 245 34.82 -1.32 7.80
CA VAL A 245 33.70 -0.51 7.35
C VAL A 245 32.49 -0.75 8.25
N LYS A 246 31.86 0.32 8.71
CA LYS A 246 30.59 0.28 9.43
C LYS A 246 29.46 0.71 8.49
N ILE A 247 28.37 -0.03 8.51
CA ILE A 247 27.10 0.36 7.87
C ILE A 247 26.18 0.82 8.99
N LEU A 248 25.73 2.06 8.93
CA LEU A 248 24.87 2.70 9.92
C LEU A 248 23.54 3.06 9.28
N ILE A 249 22.44 2.84 9.99
CA ILE A 249 21.17 3.49 9.71
C ILE A 249 20.96 4.55 10.79
N ILE A 250 20.90 5.80 10.37
CA ILE A 250 20.86 6.95 11.26
C ILE A 250 19.55 7.70 11.03
N GLU A 251 18.83 7.97 12.11
CA GLU A 251 17.61 8.78 12.10
C GLU A 251 17.96 10.20 12.53
N ASP A 252 18.41 11.02 11.59
CA ASP A 252 18.80 12.41 11.79
C ASP A 252 18.82 13.16 10.45
N SER A 253 18.91 14.49 10.50
CA SER A 253 19.10 15.30 9.30
C SER A 253 20.46 15.03 8.64
N LEU A 254 20.47 15.01 7.30
CA LEU A 254 21.71 14.78 6.55
C LEU A 254 22.82 15.81 6.87
N SER A 255 22.43 17.04 7.20
CA SER A 255 23.34 18.13 7.60
C SER A 255 24.04 17.83 8.92
N ASN A 256 23.31 17.30 9.93
CA ASN A 256 23.89 16.92 11.22
C ASN A 256 24.80 15.69 11.06
N ILE A 257 24.36 14.67 10.31
CA ILE A 257 25.16 13.47 10.02
C ILE A 257 26.48 13.85 9.36
N ARG A 258 26.47 14.71 8.32
CA ARG A 258 27.69 15.16 7.65
C ARG A 258 28.61 15.92 8.58
N LYS A 259 28.08 16.74 9.46
CA LYS A 259 28.86 17.49 10.45
C LYS A 259 29.53 16.55 11.45
N VAL A 260 28.76 15.74 12.15
CA VAL A 260 29.28 14.84 13.21
C VAL A 260 30.28 13.83 12.64
N ILE A 261 29.97 13.18 11.52
CA ILE A 261 30.89 12.22 10.90
C ILE A 261 32.11 12.93 10.30
N GLY A 262 31.91 14.10 9.66
CA GLY A 262 33.00 14.88 9.07
C GLY A 262 34.03 15.36 10.09
N ASP A 263 33.59 15.79 11.28
CA ASP A 263 34.42 16.22 12.37
C ASP A 263 35.34 15.07 12.88
N GLN A 264 34.96 13.81 12.70
CA GLN A 264 35.76 12.62 13.02
C GLN A 264 36.78 12.24 11.93
N SER A 265 36.85 12.98 10.81
CA SER A 265 37.78 12.73 9.69
C SER A 265 37.75 11.28 9.18
N PRO A 266 36.65 10.81 8.62
CA PRO A 266 36.51 9.44 8.14
C PRO A 266 37.42 9.18 6.92
N LEU A 267 37.87 7.92 6.78
CA LEU A 267 38.58 7.45 5.58
C LEU A 267 37.62 7.19 4.41
N ILE A 268 36.40 6.72 4.74
CA ILE A 268 35.31 6.49 3.81
C ILE A 268 34.04 7.08 4.41
N PHE A 269 33.27 7.79 3.61
CA PHE A 269 31.94 8.30 3.98
C PHE A 269 31.06 8.36 2.74
N ASP A 270 30.13 7.41 2.62
CA ASP A 270 29.16 7.32 1.52
C ASP A 270 27.75 7.21 2.07
N ILE A 271 26.82 7.89 1.39
CA ILE A 271 25.40 7.74 1.64
C ILE A 271 24.91 6.68 0.66
N LEU A 272 24.36 5.59 1.20
CA LEU A 272 23.86 4.48 0.40
C LEU A 272 22.36 4.69 0.10
N PRO A 273 21.89 4.20 -1.07
CA PRO A 273 20.46 4.22 -1.42
C PRO A 273 19.61 3.31 -0.52
#